data_3282e6b02f8892011d8e0c6101934e33
#
_entry.id   3282e6b02f8892011d8e0c6101934e33
#
_cell.length_a   1.000
_cell.length_b   1.000
_cell.length_c   1.000
_cell.angle_alpha   90.00
_cell.angle_beta   90.00
_cell.angle_gamma   90.00
#
_symmetry.space_group_name_H-M   'P 1'
#
loop_
_entity.id
_entity.type
_entity.pdbx_description
1 polymer ?
#
loop_
_entity_poly.entity_id
_entity_poly.type
_entity_poly.pdbx_seq_one_letter_code
_entity_poly.pdbx_strand_id
1 'polypeptide(L)'
;MAKSKKDNSGNDDIFKNLKGFCQKGARASSPGNIPTGHFVLDFIIQYGQDPTKVDLNKVEGYDPAKTVGIPLGKLVEIFGEEGGGKSSLAYRIAGYAQKLGHKVLWIDIERSFQENLAYINGCDIDELYLYDKFDFGEDVIDNMYKAMESGVKVIILDSVANLVPKALMEAKTEKEFMGLLPRLLSKSLGKLVTKAEENGTLLVFINQLREKIGQTWGDPRTSPGGHSLHHNASLRLRIDKINSKEADIFVPDPETEEDILIGRHSRVSLIKNRFAKPYRESLKVPIYYEAYFPEIEEIAFDTGRQVKLISVYKGVFNWDGLKIEGRKNFIDHIVKENLTNDLIEAIKLKASEDELILPPEIVLYGSEDEGKAVKGK
;
A
#
# COMPACT_ATOMS: atom_id res chain seq x y z
N MET A 1 3.77 42.85 -43.58
CA MET A 1 3.27 41.47 -43.70
C MET A 1 2.57 41.09 -42.42
N ALA A 2 1.25 41.12 -42.42
CA ALA A 2 0.43 40.83 -41.27
C ALA A 2 0.26 39.30 -41.13
N LYS A 3 0.65 38.76 -39.96
CA LYS A 3 0.37 37.35 -39.63
C LYS A 3 -1.12 37.23 -39.25
N SER A 4 -1.86 36.49 -40.08
CA SER A 4 -3.24 36.14 -39.84
C SER A 4 -3.35 35.32 -38.51
N LYS A 5 -4.09 35.84 -37.55
CA LYS A 5 -4.59 35.03 -36.41
C LYS A 5 -5.59 34.02 -37.00
N LYS A 6 -5.24 32.74 -36.92
CA LYS A 6 -6.21 31.67 -37.15
C LYS A 6 -7.24 31.72 -36.03
N ASP A 7 -8.47 32.03 -36.41
CA ASP A 7 -9.64 31.95 -35.55
C ASP A 7 -9.86 30.49 -35.09
N ASN A 8 -9.69 30.26 -33.80
CA ASN A 8 -9.90 28.95 -33.17
C ASN A 8 -11.37 28.79 -32.65
N SER A 9 -12.29 29.64 -33.12
CA SER A 9 -13.68 29.70 -32.66
C SER A 9 -14.54 28.51 -33.09
N GLY A 10 -14.13 27.74 -34.10
CA GLY A 10 -14.90 26.60 -34.62
C GLY A 10 -14.85 25.32 -33.78
N ASN A 11 -13.83 25.13 -32.95
CA ASN A 11 -13.68 23.89 -32.16
C ASN A 11 -14.39 23.94 -30.81
N ASP A 12 -14.68 25.09 -30.27
CA ASP A 12 -15.38 25.21 -28.97
C ASP A 12 -16.90 24.93 -29.08
N ASP A 13 -17.48 25.05 -30.27
CA ASP A 13 -18.92 24.77 -30.50
C ASP A 13 -19.27 23.31 -30.52
N ILE A 14 -18.35 22.44 -30.94
CA ILE A 14 -18.56 20.97 -30.95
C ILE A 14 -18.78 20.45 -29.52
N PHE A 15 -18.14 21.05 -28.53
CA PHE A 15 -18.21 20.58 -27.12
C PHE A 15 -19.29 21.30 -26.29
N LYS A 16 -19.97 22.32 -26.84
CA LYS A 16 -21.04 23.04 -26.12
C LYS A 16 -22.23 22.13 -25.78
N ASN A 17 -22.54 21.18 -26.66
CA ASN A 17 -23.61 20.20 -26.45
C ASN A 17 -23.17 19.02 -25.52
N LEU A 18 -21.85 18.92 -25.21
CA LEU A 18 -21.28 17.93 -24.31
C LEU A 18 -20.95 18.52 -22.93
N LYS A 19 -21.46 19.72 -22.64
CA LYS A 19 -21.29 20.35 -21.32
C LYS A 19 -21.86 19.45 -20.22
N GLY A 20 -20.97 19.02 -19.32
CA GLY A 20 -21.25 18.04 -18.26
C GLY A 20 -20.73 16.63 -18.58
N PHE A 21 -20.36 16.32 -19.83
CA PHE A 21 -19.83 15.02 -20.22
C PHE A 21 -18.32 15.05 -20.53
N CYS A 22 -17.75 16.22 -20.78
CA CYS A 22 -16.30 16.35 -20.97
C CYS A 22 -15.74 17.59 -20.28
N GLN A 23 -14.53 17.45 -19.73
CA GLN A 23 -13.76 18.53 -19.15
C GLN A 23 -12.48 18.75 -19.95
N LYS A 24 -12.22 19.99 -20.37
CA LYS A 24 -11.02 20.33 -21.12
C LYS A 24 -9.82 20.34 -20.19
N GLY A 25 -8.94 19.35 -20.33
CA GLY A 25 -7.64 19.35 -19.65
C GLY A 25 -7.65 19.25 -18.14
N ALA A 26 -8.79 18.97 -17.52
CA ALA A 26 -8.84 18.73 -16.09
C ALA A 26 -8.21 17.35 -15.78
N ARG A 27 -7.01 17.35 -15.19
CA ARG A 27 -6.58 16.19 -14.42
C ARG A 27 -7.59 16.08 -13.28
N ALA A 28 -8.33 14.97 -13.21
CA ALA A 28 -9.12 14.66 -12.02
C ALA A 28 -8.18 14.80 -10.82
N SER A 29 -8.51 15.64 -9.85
CA SER A 29 -7.75 15.73 -8.62
C SER A 29 -7.76 14.34 -8.00
N SER A 30 -6.58 13.75 -7.78
CA SER A 30 -6.51 12.48 -7.06
C SER A 30 -7.15 12.71 -5.68
N PRO A 31 -8.12 11.89 -5.27
CA PRO A 31 -8.77 12.04 -3.96
C PRO A 31 -7.84 11.71 -2.78
N GLY A 32 -6.55 11.52 -3.01
CA GLY A 32 -5.52 11.16 -2.06
C GLY A 32 -4.89 9.80 -2.37
N ASN A 33 -3.87 9.46 -1.62
CA ASN A 33 -3.15 8.19 -1.74
C ASN A 33 -3.14 7.47 -0.39
N ILE A 34 -3.13 6.14 -0.42
CA ILE A 34 -2.97 5.29 0.75
C ILE A 34 -1.59 4.64 0.69
N PRO A 35 -0.70 4.88 1.68
CA PRO A 35 0.59 4.21 1.76
C PRO A 35 0.45 2.70 1.93
N THR A 36 1.41 1.94 1.40
CA THR A 36 1.57 0.52 1.70
C THR A 36 2.32 0.29 3.01
N GLY A 37 2.84 1.36 3.61
CA GLY A 37 3.73 1.30 4.75
C GLY A 37 5.18 0.91 4.39
N HIS A 38 5.53 0.94 3.11
CA HIS A 38 6.90 0.78 2.63
C HIS A 38 7.21 1.89 1.62
N PHE A 39 7.89 2.93 2.08
CA PHE A 39 8.11 4.16 1.33
C PHE A 39 8.67 3.94 -0.09
N VAL A 40 9.71 3.10 -0.24
CA VAL A 40 10.32 2.83 -1.56
C VAL A 40 9.29 2.21 -2.52
N LEU A 41 8.44 1.30 -2.03
CA LEU A 41 7.36 0.71 -2.83
C LEU A 41 6.34 1.78 -3.22
N ASP A 42 5.92 2.62 -2.28
CA ASP A 42 4.94 3.69 -2.51
C ASP A 42 5.43 4.70 -3.54
N PHE A 43 6.70 5.08 -3.44
CA PHE A 43 7.34 6.00 -4.38
C PHE A 43 7.42 5.39 -5.80
N ILE A 44 7.82 4.12 -5.90
CA ILE A 44 7.87 3.41 -7.18
C ILE A 44 6.47 3.25 -7.78
N ILE A 45 5.45 2.97 -6.98
CA ILE A 45 4.06 2.91 -7.45
C ILE A 45 3.68 4.25 -8.11
N GLN A 46 4.01 5.37 -7.49
CA GLN A 46 3.55 6.69 -7.92
C GLN A 46 4.42 7.30 -9.02
N TYR A 47 5.74 7.10 -8.99
CA TYR A 47 6.69 7.77 -9.90
C TYR A 47 7.44 6.82 -10.82
N GLY A 48 7.39 5.51 -10.59
CA GLY A 48 8.09 4.50 -11.41
C GLY A 48 9.60 4.54 -11.31
N GLN A 49 10.12 5.11 -10.23
CA GLN A 49 11.55 5.29 -9.97
C GLN A 49 11.87 4.88 -8.54
N ASP A 50 13.06 4.35 -8.33
CA ASP A 50 13.55 4.01 -6.99
C ASP A 50 14.11 5.27 -6.33
N PRO A 51 13.54 5.76 -5.23
CA PRO A 51 13.96 7.00 -4.57
C PRO A 51 15.40 6.92 -4.04
N THR A 52 15.94 5.72 -3.84
CA THR A 52 17.34 5.53 -3.39
C THR A 52 18.37 5.68 -4.51
N LYS A 53 17.91 5.70 -5.78
CA LYS A 53 18.77 5.72 -6.98
C LYS A 53 18.62 7.01 -7.80
N VAL A 54 17.73 7.92 -7.43
CA VAL A 54 17.43 9.13 -8.17
C VAL A 54 17.57 10.39 -7.31
N ASP A 55 17.81 11.51 -7.96
CA ASP A 55 17.70 12.83 -7.35
C ASP A 55 16.21 13.22 -7.33
N LEU A 56 15.64 13.29 -6.15
CA LEU A 56 14.20 13.50 -5.94
C LEU A 56 13.70 14.83 -6.51
N ASN A 57 14.55 15.86 -6.51
CA ASN A 57 14.23 17.17 -7.06
C ASN A 57 14.03 17.15 -8.58
N LYS A 58 14.54 16.11 -9.24
CA LYS A 58 14.39 15.89 -10.68
C LYS A 58 13.23 14.96 -11.03
N VAL A 59 12.52 14.46 -10.03
CA VAL A 59 11.34 13.62 -10.26
C VAL A 59 10.13 14.49 -10.60
N GLU A 60 9.66 14.38 -11.83
CA GLU A 60 8.54 15.17 -12.32
C GLU A 60 7.26 14.95 -11.49
N GLY A 61 6.72 16.03 -10.94
CA GLY A 61 5.47 16.00 -10.16
C GLY A 61 5.64 15.51 -8.72
N TYR A 62 6.87 15.27 -8.27
CA TYR A 62 7.15 14.97 -6.89
C TYR A 62 6.92 16.23 -6.02
N ASP A 63 6.24 16.02 -4.91
CA ASP A 63 5.96 17.05 -3.91
C ASP A 63 6.12 16.40 -2.53
N PRO A 64 7.15 16.78 -1.75
CA PRO A 64 7.43 16.17 -0.44
C PRO A 64 6.30 16.39 0.59
N ALA A 65 5.43 17.38 0.37
CA ALA A 65 4.28 17.64 1.24
C ALA A 65 3.09 16.71 0.96
N LYS A 66 3.16 15.87 -0.07
CA LYS A 66 2.07 14.97 -0.44
C LYS A 66 2.35 13.53 -0.07
N THR A 67 1.36 12.87 0.49
CA THR A 67 1.41 11.44 0.78
C THR A 67 1.62 10.64 -0.51
N VAL A 68 2.68 9.83 -0.56
CA VAL A 68 2.94 8.86 -1.62
C VAL A 68 2.24 7.54 -1.31
N GLY A 69 1.85 6.79 -2.33
CA GLY A 69 1.19 5.51 -2.14
C GLY A 69 0.24 5.17 -3.29
N ILE A 70 -0.74 4.34 -2.99
CA ILE A 70 -1.74 3.87 -3.95
C ILE A 70 -2.86 4.90 -4.05
N PRO A 71 -3.16 5.43 -5.26
CA PRO A 71 -4.25 6.40 -5.43
C PRO A 71 -5.62 5.81 -5.06
N LEU A 72 -6.42 6.56 -4.31
CA LEU A 72 -7.82 6.25 -4.08
C LEU A 72 -8.61 6.19 -5.40
N GLY A 73 -9.77 5.51 -5.40
CA GLY A 73 -10.60 5.33 -6.59
C GLY A 73 -10.05 4.29 -7.57
N LYS A 74 -9.17 3.40 -7.14
CA LYS A 74 -8.53 2.40 -8.03
C LYS A 74 -8.70 0.98 -7.51
N LEU A 75 -8.57 0.02 -8.45
CA LEU A 75 -8.51 -1.41 -8.14
C LEU A 75 -7.05 -1.87 -8.18
N VAL A 76 -6.64 -2.51 -7.10
CA VAL A 76 -5.32 -3.14 -6.93
C VAL A 76 -5.49 -4.64 -6.72
N GLU A 77 -4.67 -5.44 -7.38
CA GLU A 77 -4.53 -6.86 -7.10
C GLU A 77 -3.20 -7.14 -6.40
N ILE A 78 -3.26 -7.75 -5.23
CA ILE A 78 -2.10 -8.30 -4.50
C ILE A 78 -2.18 -9.82 -4.61
N PHE A 79 -1.22 -10.43 -5.29
CA PHE A 79 -1.25 -11.87 -5.53
C PHE A 79 0.14 -12.50 -5.34
N GLY A 80 0.16 -13.80 -5.09
CA GLY A 80 1.42 -14.51 -4.85
C GLY A 80 1.21 -15.85 -4.17
N GLU A 81 2.31 -16.49 -3.79
CA GLU A 81 2.32 -17.76 -3.08
C GLU A 81 1.70 -17.64 -1.69
N GLU A 82 1.22 -18.77 -1.15
CA GLU A 82 0.76 -18.85 0.23
C GLU A 82 1.89 -18.51 1.20
N GLY A 83 1.56 -17.75 2.27
CA GLY A 83 2.54 -17.29 3.25
C GLY A 83 3.59 -16.32 2.69
N GLY A 84 3.36 -15.70 1.52
CA GLY A 84 4.21 -14.65 0.97
C GLY A 84 4.05 -13.27 1.61
N GLY A 85 3.02 -13.07 2.46
CA GLY A 85 2.77 -11.78 3.12
C GLY A 85 1.71 -10.91 2.45
N LYS A 86 0.83 -11.51 1.63
CA LYS A 86 -0.26 -10.77 0.94
C LYS A 86 -1.20 -10.08 1.91
N SER A 87 -1.75 -10.84 2.87
CA SER A 87 -2.67 -10.31 3.88
C SER A 87 -1.95 -9.32 4.82
N SER A 88 -0.69 -9.56 5.17
CA SER A 88 0.11 -8.62 5.97
C SER A 88 0.28 -7.26 5.27
N LEU A 89 0.58 -7.26 3.96
CA LEU A 89 0.64 -6.00 3.20
C LEU A 89 -0.73 -5.32 3.12
N ALA A 90 -1.80 -6.09 2.96
CA ALA A 90 -3.17 -5.54 2.93
C ALA A 90 -3.58 -4.98 4.30
N TYR A 91 -3.21 -5.63 5.42
CA TYR A 91 -3.42 -5.08 6.77
C TYR A 91 -2.67 -3.75 6.96
N ARG A 92 -1.43 -3.64 6.47
CA ARG A 92 -0.69 -2.37 6.52
C ARG A 92 -1.41 -1.26 5.75
N ILE A 93 -1.89 -1.55 4.55
CA ILE A 93 -2.69 -0.59 3.76
C ILE A 93 -3.94 -0.18 4.54
N ALA A 94 -4.63 -1.13 5.21
CA ALA A 94 -5.77 -0.86 6.06
C ALA A 94 -5.41 0.06 7.23
N GLY A 95 -4.35 -0.25 7.97
CA GLY A 95 -3.88 0.54 9.10
C GLY A 95 -3.48 1.96 8.71
N TYR A 96 -2.77 2.15 7.59
CA TYR A 96 -2.47 3.50 7.08
C TYR A 96 -3.72 4.25 6.62
N ALA A 97 -4.70 3.56 6.03
CA ALA A 97 -5.97 4.18 5.70
C ALA A 97 -6.71 4.67 6.95
N GLN A 98 -6.72 3.88 8.02
CA GLN A 98 -7.32 4.27 9.31
C GLN A 98 -6.59 5.45 9.94
N LYS A 99 -5.25 5.47 9.94
CA LYS A 99 -4.43 6.62 10.40
C LYS A 99 -4.74 7.90 9.63
N LEU A 100 -5.13 7.81 8.36
CA LEU A 100 -5.59 8.93 7.54
C LEU A 100 -7.08 9.26 7.76
N GLY A 101 -7.75 8.68 8.75
CA GLY A 101 -9.15 8.92 9.09
C GLY A 101 -10.15 8.25 8.14
N HIS A 102 -9.73 7.26 7.36
CA HIS A 102 -10.59 6.57 6.41
C HIS A 102 -11.23 5.32 7.01
N LYS A 103 -12.52 5.10 6.72
CA LYS A 103 -13.21 3.85 7.03
C LYS A 103 -12.71 2.72 6.13
N VAL A 104 -12.41 1.58 6.73
CA VAL A 104 -11.91 0.39 6.06
C VAL A 104 -12.88 -0.77 6.25
N LEU A 105 -13.24 -1.44 5.14
CA LEU A 105 -13.99 -2.69 5.16
C LEU A 105 -13.10 -3.85 4.72
N TRP A 106 -12.97 -4.86 5.56
CA TRP A 106 -12.34 -6.13 5.23
C TRP A 106 -13.41 -7.18 4.96
N ILE A 107 -13.38 -7.78 3.78
CA ILE A 107 -14.28 -8.84 3.36
C ILE A 107 -13.49 -10.15 3.41
N ASP A 108 -13.78 -10.97 4.41
CA ASP A 108 -13.08 -12.23 4.69
C ASP A 108 -13.81 -13.43 4.09
N ILE A 109 -13.49 -13.72 2.82
CA ILE A 109 -14.08 -14.87 2.09
C ILE A 109 -13.49 -16.20 2.58
N GLU A 110 -12.23 -16.20 3.00
CA GLU A 110 -11.53 -17.40 3.45
C GLU A 110 -11.84 -17.76 4.90
N ARG A 111 -12.46 -16.86 5.66
CA ARG A 111 -12.64 -16.97 7.11
C ARG A 111 -11.30 -17.17 7.82
N SER A 112 -10.31 -16.42 7.40
CA SER A 112 -8.91 -16.52 7.82
C SER A 112 -8.39 -15.22 8.43
N PHE A 113 -9.27 -14.28 8.75
CA PHE A 113 -8.91 -13.03 9.39
C PHE A 113 -8.21 -13.30 10.73
N GLN A 114 -7.04 -12.70 10.90
CA GLN A 114 -6.23 -12.85 12.10
C GLN A 114 -6.07 -11.48 12.77
N GLU A 115 -6.80 -11.29 13.88
CA GLU A 115 -6.79 -10.03 14.64
C GLU A 115 -5.39 -9.62 15.06
N ASN A 116 -4.62 -10.57 15.61
CA ASN A 116 -3.25 -10.32 16.04
C ASN A 116 -2.35 -9.88 14.88
N LEU A 117 -2.45 -10.54 13.72
CA LEU A 117 -1.66 -10.17 12.54
C LEU A 117 -2.08 -8.82 11.96
N ALA A 118 -3.37 -8.49 12.01
CA ALA A 118 -3.89 -7.20 11.61
C ALA A 118 -3.35 -6.10 12.53
N TYR A 119 -3.39 -6.31 13.86
CA TYR A 119 -2.83 -5.41 14.86
C TYR A 119 -1.33 -5.18 14.65
N ILE A 120 -0.55 -6.25 14.50
CA ILE A 120 0.90 -6.20 14.22
C ILE A 120 1.21 -5.35 12.98
N ASN A 121 0.34 -5.35 11.99
CA ASN A 121 0.50 -4.57 10.78
C ASN A 121 -0.15 -3.18 10.85
N GLY A 122 -0.52 -2.72 12.04
CA GLY A 122 -0.96 -1.35 12.31
C GLY A 122 -2.45 -1.09 12.12
N CYS A 123 -3.28 -2.14 12.00
CA CYS A 123 -4.72 -1.97 12.00
C CYS A 123 -5.24 -1.67 13.41
N ASP A 124 -6.12 -0.70 13.51
CA ASP A 124 -7.03 -0.54 14.64
C ASP A 124 -8.19 -1.52 14.44
N ILE A 125 -8.24 -2.56 15.29
CA ILE A 125 -9.21 -3.64 15.16
C ILE A 125 -10.62 -3.16 15.52
N ASP A 126 -10.75 -2.24 16.48
CA ASP A 126 -12.04 -1.71 16.94
C ASP A 126 -12.70 -0.82 15.87
N GLU A 127 -11.89 -0.19 15.01
CA GLU A 127 -12.35 0.68 13.91
C GLU A 127 -12.40 -0.05 12.54
N LEU A 128 -12.06 -1.35 12.50
CA LEU A 128 -12.10 -2.14 11.27
C LEU A 128 -13.48 -2.79 11.07
N TYR A 129 -14.13 -2.50 9.96
CA TYR A 129 -15.38 -3.20 9.60
C TYR A 129 -15.04 -4.54 8.97
N LEU A 130 -15.47 -5.65 9.62
CA LEU A 130 -15.30 -7.01 9.12
C LEU A 130 -16.62 -7.53 8.55
N TYR A 131 -16.58 -8.08 7.32
CA TYR A 131 -17.71 -8.72 6.66
C TYR A 131 -17.35 -10.15 6.25
N ASP A 132 -17.92 -11.13 6.96
CA ASP A 132 -17.67 -12.58 6.83
C ASP A 132 -18.94 -13.41 6.59
N LYS A 133 -20.12 -12.75 6.47
CA LYS A 133 -21.42 -13.39 6.33
C LYS A 133 -22.04 -13.07 4.98
N PHE A 134 -21.88 -13.97 4.03
CA PHE A 134 -22.40 -13.90 2.67
C PHE A 134 -22.70 -15.31 2.20
N ASP A 135 -23.64 -15.43 1.26
CA ASP A 135 -23.98 -16.70 0.63
C ASP A 135 -23.23 -16.87 -0.70
N PHE A 136 -23.15 -15.81 -1.50
CA PHE A 136 -22.57 -15.84 -2.85
C PHE A 136 -21.70 -14.64 -3.16
N GLY A 137 -20.89 -14.76 -4.20
CA GLY A 137 -20.04 -13.70 -4.70
C GLY A 137 -20.80 -12.47 -5.19
N GLU A 138 -22.01 -12.65 -5.70
CA GLU A 138 -22.92 -11.57 -6.06
C GLU A 138 -23.29 -10.70 -4.85
N ASP A 139 -23.58 -11.32 -3.69
CA ASP A 139 -23.90 -10.59 -2.45
C ASP A 139 -22.70 -9.76 -1.97
N VAL A 140 -21.49 -10.31 -2.10
CA VAL A 140 -20.24 -9.61 -1.79
C VAL A 140 -20.12 -8.36 -2.66
N ILE A 141 -20.33 -8.48 -3.97
CA ILE A 141 -20.24 -7.37 -4.91
C ILE A 141 -21.30 -6.30 -4.60
N ASP A 142 -22.54 -6.71 -4.33
CA ASP A 142 -23.63 -5.78 -3.99
C ASP A 142 -23.34 -5.02 -2.67
N ASN A 143 -22.75 -5.69 -1.68
CA ASN A 143 -22.38 -5.05 -0.44
C ASN A 143 -21.14 -4.12 -0.60
N MET A 144 -20.22 -4.41 -1.52
CA MET A 144 -19.17 -3.46 -1.89
C MET A 144 -19.77 -2.17 -2.46
N TYR A 145 -20.80 -2.22 -3.31
CA TYR A 145 -21.50 -1.02 -3.80
C TYR A 145 -22.07 -0.21 -2.65
N LYS A 146 -22.81 -0.85 -1.73
CA LYS A 146 -23.40 -0.19 -0.57
C LYS A 146 -22.34 0.44 0.33
N ALA A 147 -21.23 -0.26 0.55
CA ALA A 147 -20.12 0.25 1.38
C ALA A 147 -19.50 1.52 0.76
N MET A 148 -19.27 1.54 -0.56
CA MET A 148 -18.79 2.72 -1.26
C MET A 148 -19.75 3.91 -1.13
N GLU A 149 -21.06 3.67 -1.29
CA GLU A 149 -22.11 4.68 -1.12
C GLU A 149 -22.20 5.20 0.32
N SER A 150 -21.87 4.35 1.31
CA SER A 150 -21.81 4.71 2.74
C SER A 150 -20.51 5.43 3.13
N GLY A 151 -19.62 5.73 2.18
CA GLY A 151 -18.41 6.51 2.41
C GLY A 151 -17.19 5.70 2.85
N VAL A 152 -17.21 4.37 2.73
CA VAL A 152 -16.02 3.53 2.94
C VAL A 152 -14.98 3.86 1.87
N LYS A 153 -13.74 4.12 2.29
CA LYS A 153 -12.66 4.56 1.40
C LYS A 153 -11.67 3.47 1.02
N VAL A 154 -11.59 2.40 1.79
CA VAL A 154 -10.78 1.23 1.45
C VAL A 154 -11.60 -0.03 1.66
N ILE A 155 -11.67 -0.87 0.64
CA ILE A 155 -12.33 -2.18 0.70
C ILE A 155 -11.30 -3.24 0.32
N ILE A 156 -11.04 -4.16 1.24
CA ILE A 156 -10.13 -5.29 1.04
C ILE A 156 -10.94 -6.56 0.88
N LEU A 157 -10.67 -7.33 -0.15
CA LEU A 157 -11.31 -8.61 -0.44
C LEU A 157 -10.28 -9.74 -0.33
N ASP A 158 -10.41 -10.59 0.68
CA ASP A 158 -9.53 -11.75 0.95
C ASP A 158 -10.31 -13.05 0.94
N SER A 159 -10.24 -13.85 -0.11
CA SER A 159 -9.58 -13.63 -1.39
C SER A 159 -10.55 -13.84 -2.56
N VAL A 160 -10.17 -13.25 -3.71
CA VAL A 160 -10.94 -13.41 -4.98
C VAL A 160 -11.08 -14.87 -5.37
N ALA A 161 -10.06 -15.69 -5.12
CA ALA A 161 -10.03 -17.11 -5.50
C ALA A 161 -11.19 -17.92 -4.92
N ASN A 162 -11.73 -17.47 -3.79
CA ASN A 162 -12.74 -18.19 -3.00
C ASN A 162 -14.16 -17.61 -3.17
N LEU A 163 -14.33 -16.61 -4.04
CA LEU A 163 -15.67 -16.13 -4.40
C LEU A 163 -16.46 -17.23 -5.11
N VAL A 164 -17.61 -17.60 -4.55
CA VAL A 164 -18.52 -18.62 -5.09
C VAL A 164 -19.68 -17.94 -5.82
N PRO A 165 -19.72 -17.97 -7.17
CA PRO A 165 -20.86 -17.44 -7.91
C PRO A 165 -22.14 -18.23 -7.64
N LYS A 166 -23.30 -17.55 -7.59
CA LYS A 166 -24.60 -18.18 -7.38
C LYS A 166 -24.89 -19.29 -8.42
N ALA A 167 -24.47 -19.08 -9.65
CA ALA A 167 -24.60 -20.07 -10.73
C ALA A 167 -23.89 -21.42 -10.43
N LEU A 168 -23.01 -21.48 -9.43
CA LEU A 168 -22.36 -22.73 -9.00
C LEU A 168 -23.38 -23.73 -8.44
N MET A 169 -24.46 -23.26 -7.81
CA MET A 169 -25.51 -24.13 -7.26
C MET A 169 -26.30 -24.86 -8.34
N GLU A 170 -26.34 -24.34 -9.56
CA GLU A 170 -27.06 -24.86 -10.69
C GLU A 170 -26.19 -25.69 -11.64
N ALA A 171 -24.86 -25.57 -11.50
CA ALA A 171 -23.89 -26.24 -12.36
C ALA A 171 -23.83 -27.76 -12.06
N LYS A 172 -23.92 -28.57 -13.13
CA LYS A 172 -23.98 -30.04 -13.04
C LYS A 172 -22.68 -30.74 -13.44
N THR A 173 -21.77 -30.03 -14.10
CA THR A 173 -20.56 -30.61 -14.66
C THR A 173 -19.31 -29.76 -14.32
N GLU A 174 -18.13 -30.41 -14.25
CA GLU A 174 -16.87 -29.69 -14.02
C GLU A 174 -16.58 -28.60 -15.08
N LYS A 175 -17.02 -28.83 -16.33
CA LYS A 175 -16.88 -27.81 -17.40
C LYS A 175 -17.75 -26.58 -17.16
N GLU A 176 -18.91 -26.74 -16.52
CA GLU A 176 -19.78 -25.62 -16.13
C GLU A 176 -19.17 -24.86 -14.95
N PHE A 177 -18.49 -25.54 -14.02
CA PHE A 177 -17.77 -24.93 -12.91
C PHE A 177 -16.60 -24.05 -13.40
N MET A 178 -15.87 -24.54 -14.41
CA MET A 178 -14.77 -23.77 -14.98
C MET A 178 -15.30 -22.51 -15.67
N GLY A 179 -14.80 -21.36 -15.23
CA GLY A 179 -15.15 -20.07 -15.83
C GLY A 179 -16.30 -19.31 -15.17
N LEU A 180 -16.98 -19.84 -14.15
CA LEU A 180 -18.04 -19.11 -13.44
C LEU A 180 -17.49 -17.86 -12.73
N LEU A 181 -16.40 -17.98 -11.98
CA LEU A 181 -15.75 -16.85 -11.34
C LEU A 181 -15.27 -15.79 -12.35
N PRO A 182 -14.56 -16.14 -13.43
CA PRO A 182 -14.26 -15.18 -14.51
C PRO A 182 -15.47 -14.50 -15.11
N ARG A 183 -16.61 -15.20 -15.26
CA ARG A 183 -17.86 -14.63 -15.76
C ARG A 183 -18.48 -13.63 -14.78
N LEU A 184 -18.53 -13.96 -13.48
CA LEU A 184 -18.99 -13.06 -12.43
C LEU A 184 -18.15 -11.77 -12.45
N LEU A 185 -16.84 -11.88 -12.41
CA LEU A 185 -15.93 -10.74 -12.41
C LEU A 185 -16.01 -9.93 -13.71
N SER A 186 -16.14 -10.58 -14.86
CA SER A 186 -16.31 -9.87 -16.15
C SER A 186 -17.56 -9.02 -16.21
N LYS A 187 -18.64 -9.45 -15.58
CA LYS A 187 -19.91 -8.70 -15.53
C LYS A 187 -19.86 -7.54 -14.55
N SER A 188 -19.08 -7.67 -13.46
CA SER A 188 -19.17 -6.78 -12.30
C SER A 188 -18.03 -5.76 -12.23
N LEU A 189 -16.81 -6.16 -12.59
CA LEU A 189 -15.60 -5.34 -12.33
C LEU A 189 -15.62 -3.99 -13.01
N GLY A 190 -16.10 -3.90 -14.26
CA GLY A 190 -16.14 -2.63 -14.96
C GLY A 190 -16.97 -1.58 -14.22
N LYS A 191 -18.17 -1.98 -13.80
CA LYS A 191 -19.06 -1.10 -13.01
C LYS A 191 -18.50 -0.82 -11.62
N LEU A 192 -17.91 -1.84 -10.97
CA LEU A 192 -17.35 -1.72 -9.63
C LEU A 192 -16.19 -0.69 -9.62
N VAL A 193 -15.30 -0.76 -10.61
CA VAL A 193 -14.18 0.18 -10.74
C VAL A 193 -14.67 1.60 -11.04
N THR A 194 -15.68 1.77 -11.91
CA THR A 194 -16.29 3.08 -12.14
C THR A 194 -16.87 3.66 -10.85
N LYS A 195 -17.60 2.85 -10.08
CA LYS A 195 -18.16 3.28 -8.81
C LYS A 195 -17.08 3.62 -7.77
N ALA A 196 -16.01 2.86 -7.75
CA ALA A 196 -14.85 3.12 -6.90
C ALA A 196 -14.19 4.47 -7.26
N GLU A 197 -14.04 4.79 -8.54
CA GLU A 197 -13.54 6.10 -9.00
C GLU A 197 -14.46 7.25 -8.56
N GLU A 198 -15.76 7.11 -8.75
CA GLU A 198 -16.77 8.12 -8.37
C GLU A 198 -16.75 8.42 -6.87
N ASN A 199 -16.58 7.39 -6.03
CA ASN A 199 -16.60 7.55 -4.57
C ASN A 199 -15.20 7.76 -3.96
N GLY A 200 -14.13 7.70 -4.76
CA GLY A 200 -12.77 7.75 -4.28
C GLY A 200 -12.45 6.56 -3.35
N THR A 201 -12.92 5.35 -3.66
CA THR A 201 -12.68 4.16 -2.85
C THR A 201 -11.57 3.31 -3.47
N LEU A 202 -10.55 2.96 -2.69
CA LEU A 202 -9.52 2.00 -3.06
C LEU A 202 -10.05 0.58 -2.86
N LEU A 203 -10.00 -0.23 -3.92
CA LEU A 203 -10.31 -1.65 -3.89
C LEU A 203 -9.01 -2.45 -3.88
N VAL A 204 -8.77 -3.24 -2.85
CA VAL A 204 -7.61 -4.13 -2.72
C VAL A 204 -8.09 -5.58 -2.78
N PHE A 205 -7.76 -6.28 -3.85
CA PHE A 205 -8.14 -7.67 -4.07
C PHE A 205 -6.95 -8.57 -3.83
N ILE A 206 -7.02 -9.38 -2.79
CA ILE A 206 -6.03 -10.42 -2.51
C ILE A 206 -6.36 -11.64 -3.37
N ASN A 207 -5.31 -12.25 -3.94
CA ASN A 207 -5.48 -13.40 -4.80
C ASN A 207 -4.33 -14.41 -4.61
N GLN A 208 -4.60 -15.68 -4.91
CA GLN A 208 -3.62 -16.75 -4.83
C GLN A 208 -3.02 -17.02 -6.21
N LEU A 209 -1.84 -17.61 -6.26
CA LEU A 209 -1.28 -18.18 -7.47
C LEU A 209 -1.75 -19.63 -7.62
N ARG A 210 -2.17 -19.98 -8.83
CA ARG A 210 -2.49 -21.36 -9.22
C ARG A 210 -1.75 -21.72 -10.49
N GLU A 211 -1.36 -22.97 -10.61
CA GLU A 211 -0.73 -23.46 -11.82
C GLU A 211 -1.75 -23.58 -12.97
N LYS A 212 -1.34 -23.18 -14.15
CA LYS A 212 -2.09 -23.41 -15.38
C LYS A 212 -1.79 -24.81 -15.88
N ILE A 213 -2.80 -25.61 -15.96
CA ILE A 213 -2.70 -26.95 -16.53
C ILE A 213 -2.30 -26.84 -18.01
N GLY A 214 -1.19 -27.52 -18.40
CA GLY A 214 -0.75 -27.64 -19.79
C GLY A 214 0.15 -26.50 -20.32
N GLN A 215 0.57 -25.57 -19.51
CA GLN A 215 1.56 -24.54 -19.91
C GLN A 215 2.99 -25.06 -19.69
N THR A 216 3.72 -25.30 -20.78
CA THR A 216 5.10 -25.83 -20.76
C THR A 216 6.17 -24.74 -20.91
N TRP A 217 5.80 -23.52 -21.26
CA TRP A 217 6.73 -22.39 -21.47
C TRP A 217 6.32 -21.15 -20.67
N GLY A 218 7.29 -20.45 -20.09
CA GLY A 218 7.07 -19.26 -19.25
C GLY A 218 6.68 -19.62 -17.80
N ASP A 219 6.24 -18.64 -17.01
CA ASP A 219 5.71 -18.90 -15.65
C ASP A 219 4.33 -19.58 -15.77
N PRO A 220 4.19 -20.84 -15.36
CA PRO A 220 2.93 -21.57 -15.45
C PRO A 220 1.87 -21.05 -14.45
N ARG A 221 2.27 -20.17 -13.53
CA ARG A 221 1.41 -19.70 -12.44
C ARG A 221 0.60 -18.47 -12.86
N THR A 222 -0.66 -18.47 -12.51
CA THR A 222 -1.59 -17.34 -12.76
C THR A 222 -2.51 -17.13 -11.57
N SER A 223 -3.03 -15.90 -11.42
CA SER A 223 -4.08 -15.61 -10.43
C SER A 223 -5.46 -15.94 -11.00
N PRO A 224 -6.38 -16.55 -10.21
CA PRO A 224 -7.79 -16.71 -10.57
C PRO A 224 -8.50 -15.39 -10.88
N GLY A 225 -9.66 -15.47 -11.54
CA GLY A 225 -10.46 -14.29 -11.89
C GLY A 225 -10.38 -13.88 -13.37
N GLY A 226 -9.47 -14.52 -14.12
CA GLY A 226 -9.40 -14.37 -15.58
C GLY A 226 -8.87 -13.02 -16.05
N HIS A 227 -8.92 -12.77 -17.36
CA HIS A 227 -8.41 -11.55 -17.98
C HIS A 227 -9.09 -10.26 -17.49
N SER A 228 -10.36 -10.35 -17.05
CA SER A 228 -11.11 -9.18 -16.61
C SER A 228 -10.49 -8.51 -15.38
N LEU A 229 -10.07 -9.28 -14.37
CA LEU A 229 -9.40 -8.76 -13.20
C LEU A 229 -8.04 -8.12 -13.58
N HIS A 230 -7.25 -8.81 -14.38
CA HIS A 230 -5.95 -8.30 -14.83
C HIS A 230 -6.09 -7.01 -15.66
N HIS A 231 -7.16 -6.89 -16.45
CA HIS A 231 -7.42 -5.71 -17.27
C HIS A 231 -7.86 -4.52 -16.40
N ASN A 232 -8.81 -4.73 -15.49
CA ASN A 232 -9.40 -3.66 -14.69
C ASN A 232 -8.47 -3.17 -13.55
N ALA A 233 -7.62 -4.03 -12.99
CA ALA A 233 -6.65 -3.60 -12.00
C ALA A 233 -5.70 -2.53 -12.56
N SER A 234 -5.54 -1.43 -11.83
CA SER A 234 -4.61 -0.35 -12.14
C SER A 234 -3.19 -0.68 -11.66
N LEU A 235 -3.07 -1.41 -10.57
CA LEU A 235 -1.82 -1.91 -10.00
C LEU A 235 -1.96 -3.41 -9.76
N ARG A 236 -0.91 -4.17 -10.04
CA ARG A 236 -0.81 -5.58 -9.73
C ARG A 236 0.54 -5.86 -9.08
N LEU A 237 0.51 -6.23 -7.80
CA LEU A 237 1.67 -6.55 -6.99
C LEU A 237 1.76 -8.06 -6.81
N ARG A 238 2.87 -8.64 -7.23
CA ARG A 238 3.19 -10.05 -6.95
C ARG A 238 4.10 -10.11 -5.75
N ILE A 239 3.73 -10.94 -4.78
CA ILE A 239 4.50 -11.19 -3.56
C ILE A 239 4.95 -12.64 -3.53
N ASP A 240 6.26 -12.84 -3.56
CA ASP A 240 6.88 -14.15 -3.50
C ASP A 240 7.75 -14.27 -2.23
N LYS A 241 7.79 -15.47 -1.65
CA LYS A 241 8.71 -15.78 -0.56
C LYS A 241 10.16 -15.71 -1.03
N ILE A 242 11.05 -15.28 -0.15
CA ILE A 242 12.50 -15.42 -0.34
C ILE A 242 12.94 -16.61 0.49
N ASN A 243 13.32 -17.72 -0.18
CA ASN A 243 13.69 -18.97 0.47
C ASN A 243 15.16 -18.98 0.94
N SER A 244 15.61 -17.90 1.56
CA SER A 244 16.96 -17.76 2.13
C SER A 244 16.84 -17.31 3.58
N LYS A 245 17.69 -17.83 4.45
CA LYS A 245 17.78 -17.35 5.86
C LYS A 245 18.18 -15.89 5.96
N GLU A 246 18.84 -15.34 4.95
CA GLU A 246 19.17 -13.91 4.87
C GLU A 246 17.93 -13.00 4.71
N ALA A 247 16.78 -13.60 4.43
CA ALA A 247 15.51 -12.87 4.37
C ALA A 247 14.88 -12.69 5.76
N ASP A 248 15.29 -13.47 6.75
CA ASP A 248 14.74 -13.41 8.10
C ASP A 248 15.19 -12.12 8.79
N ILE A 249 14.29 -11.54 9.57
CA ILE A 249 14.51 -10.28 10.29
C ILE A 249 14.57 -10.61 11.76
N PHE A 250 15.71 -10.34 12.36
CA PHE A 250 15.95 -10.56 13.78
C PHE A 250 16.13 -9.23 14.49
N VAL A 251 15.70 -9.19 15.74
CA VAL A 251 16.03 -8.12 16.70
C VAL A 251 16.54 -8.75 17.97
N PRO A 252 17.48 -8.11 18.69
CA PRO A 252 17.90 -8.61 20.00
C PRO A 252 16.76 -8.49 20.99
N ASP A 253 16.52 -9.57 21.75
CA ASP A 253 15.61 -9.55 22.89
C ASP A 253 16.16 -8.59 23.95
N PRO A 254 15.36 -7.62 24.42
CA PRO A 254 15.82 -6.66 25.44
C PRO A 254 16.22 -7.31 26.78
N GLU A 255 15.68 -8.49 27.10
CA GLU A 255 15.92 -9.16 28.38
C GLU A 255 17.02 -10.21 28.30
N THR A 256 17.13 -10.96 27.18
CA THR A 256 18.05 -12.09 27.06
C THR A 256 19.23 -11.84 26.16
N GLU A 257 19.23 -10.75 25.39
CA GLU A 257 20.21 -10.44 24.33
C GLU A 257 20.24 -11.48 23.19
N GLU A 258 19.37 -12.47 23.19
CA GLU A 258 19.23 -13.44 22.09
C GLU A 258 18.46 -12.84 20.91
N ASP A 259 18.79 -13.25 19.69
CA ASP A 259 18.09 -12.78 18.50
C ASP A 259 16.70 -13.40 18.39
N ILE A 260 15.65 -12.56 18.40
CA ILE A 260 14.26 -12.96 18.15
C ILE A 260 13.94 -12.76 16.68
N LEU A 261 13.37 -13.79 16.04
CA LEU A 261 12.82 -13.70 14.69
C LEU A 261 11.49 -12.95 14.71
N ILE A 262 11.47 -11.72 14.23
CA ILE A 262 10.26 -10.87 14.19
C ILE A 262 9.56 -10.85 12.85
N GLY A 263 10.21 -11.30 11.79
CA GLY A 263 9.64 -11.27 10.44
C GLY A 263 10.60 -11.78 9.39
N ARG A 264 10.23 -11.54 8.14
CA ARG A 264 11.12 -11.80 7.02
C ARG A 264 10.84 -10.86 5.85
N HIS A 265 11.83 -10.70 4.99
CA HIS A 265 11.65 -10.01 3.72
C HIS A 265 10.95 -10.91 2.70
N SER A 266 9.96 -10.35 2.02
CA SER A 266 9.35 -10.92 0.82
C SER A 266 9.76 -10.12 -0.41
N ARG A 267 9.73 -10.78 -1.57
CA ARG A 267 10.00 -10.13 -2.85
C ARG A 267 8.70 -9.59 -3.42
N VAL A 268 8.61 -8.28 -3.62
CA VAL A 268 7.47 -7.62 -4.25
C VAL A 268 7.86 -7.16 -5.66
N SER A 269 7.06 -7.54 -6.64
CA SER A 269 7.24 -7.18 -8.06
C SER A 269 6.01 -6.46 -8.59
N LEU A 270 6.22 -5.35 -9.28
CA LEU A 270 5.14 -4.60 -9.94
C LEU A 270 4.87 -5.22 -11.33
N ILE A 271 3.90 -6.12 -11.42
CA ILE A 271 3.55 -6.80 -12.67
C ILE A 271 2.76 -5.86 -13.60
N LYS A 272 2.03 -4.92 -13.04
CA LYS A 272 1.32 -3.85 -13.74
C LYS A 272 1.28 -2.61 -12.88
N ASN A 273 1.59 -1.48 -13.49
CA ASN A 273 1.43 -0.16 -12.87
C ASN A 273 0.94 0.82 -13.94
N ARG A 274 -0.25 1.41 -13.72
CA ARG A 274 -0.84 2.44 -14.60
C ARG A 274 -0.59 3.86 -14.09
N PHE A 275 0.05 4.01 -12.94
CA PHE A 275 0.26 5.33 -12.33
C PHE A 275 1.56 5.97 -12.81
N ALA A 276 2.55 5.15 -13.14
CA ALA A 276 3.88 5.60 -13.51
C ALA A 276 4.52 4.69 -14.58
N LYS A 277 5.74 5.02 -14.95
CA LYS A 277 6.55 4.19 -15.86
C LYS A 277 6.76 2.79 -15.27
N PRO A 278 6.85 1.74 -16.11
CA PRO A 278 7.10 0.38 -15.65
C PRO A 278 8.42 0.29 -14.86
N TYR A 279 8.35 -0.24 -13.65
CA TYR A 279 9.51 -0.60 -12.84
C TYR A 279 9.71 -2.11 -12.92
N ARG A 280 10.91 -2.55 -13.33
CA ARG A 280 11.17 -3.96 -13.68
C ARG A 280 11.90 -4.74 -12.59
N GLU A 281 12.49 -4.07 -11.64
CA GLU A 281 13.17 -4.71 -10.52
C GLU A 281 12.16 -5.14 -9.45
N SER A 282 12.52 -6.12 -8.65
CA SER A 282 11.75 -6.50 -7.48
C SER A 282 12.33 -5.85 -6.23
N LEU A 283 11.48 -5.59 -5.26
CA LEU A 283 11.83 -5.02 -3.97
C LEU A 283 11.82 -6.08 -2.88
N LYS A 284 12.66 -5.91 -1.88
CA LYS A 284 12.57 -6.64 -0.62
C LYS A 284 11.70 -5.80 0.34
N VAL A 285 10.55 -6.32 0.73
CA VAL A 285 9.61 -5.66 1.63
C VAL A 285 9.53 -6.48 2.91
N PRO A 286 9.71 -5.88 4.09
CA PRO A 286 9.61 -6.60 5.35
C PRO A 286 8.15 -6.99 5.65
N ILE A 287 7.96 -8.23 6.07
CA ILE A 287 6.70 -8.81 6.55
C ILE A 287 6.94 -9.25 7.98
N TYR A 288 6.22 -8.66 8.93
CA TYR A 288 6.37 -8.94 10.35
C TYR A 288 5.38 -9.99 10.84
N TYR A 289 5.83 -10.86 11.75
CA TYR A 289 5.06 -11.93 12.40
C TYR A 289 4.76 -11.61 13.86
N GLU A 290 5.66 -10.83 14.49
CA GLU A 290 5.57 -10.37 15.85
C GLU A 290 5.30 -8.88 15.87
N ALA A 291 4.68 -8.39 16.94
CA ALA A 291 4.48 -6.97 17.14
C ALA A 291 5.85 -6.31 17.39
N TYR A 292 6.48 -5.91 16.32
CA TYR A 292 7.62 -5.02 16.36
C TYR A 292 7.15 -3.67 15.81
N PHE A 293 6.76 -2.81 16.74
CA PHE A 293 6.62 -1.40 16.45
C PHE A 293 7.95 -0.76 16.87
N PRO A 294 8.84 -0.41 15.92
CA PRO A 294 10.01 0.35 16.31
C PRO A 294 9.51 1.59 17.03
N GLU A 295 10.04 1.82 18.23
CA GLU A 295 9.78 3.04 18.96
C GLU A 295 10.15 4.23 18.08
N ILE A 296 9.46 5.35 18.27
CA ILE A 296 9.70 6.54 17.45
C ILE A 296 11.17 6.95 17.46
N GLU A 297 11.88 6.69 18.55
CA GLU A 297 13.30 6.92 18.71
C GLU A 297 14.15 6.03 17.81
N GLU A 298 13.76 4.80 17.58
CA GLU A 298 14.43 3.90 16.65
C GLU A 298 14.25 4.36 15.20
N ILE A 299 13.02 4.76 14.86
CA ILE A 299 12.71 5.34 13.55
C ILE A 299 13.48 6.64 13.35
N ALA A 300 13.52 7.49 14.36
CA ALA A 300 14.26 8.74 14.34
C ALA A 300 15.78 8.49 14.19
N PHE A 301 16.33 7.52 14.93
CA PHE A 301 17.73 7.14 14.79
C PHE A 301 18.07 6.68 13.37
N ASP A 302 17.29 5.73 12.82
CA ASP A 302 17.55 5.17 11.50
C ASP A 302 17.35 6.23 10.39
N THR A 303 16.35 7.08 10.53
CA THR A 303 16.11 8.20 9.62
C THR A 303 17.23 9.25 9.72
N GLY A 304 17.66 9.60 10.93
CA GLY A 304 18.79 10.52 11.18
C GLY A 304 20.08 10.01 10.55
N ARG A 305 20.27 8.70 10.52
CA ARG A 305 21.37 8.06 9.79
C ARG A 305 21.23 8.20 8.28
N GLN A 306 20.04 7.98 7.74
CA GLN A 306 19.76 8.08 6.31
C GLN A 306 19.95 9.49 5.78
N VAL A 307 19.47 10.51 6.51
CA VAL A 307 19.64 11.92 6.17
C VAL A 307 21.03 12.46 6.54
N LYS A 308 21.95 11.60 6.98
CA LYS A 308 23.33 11.93 7.38
C LYS A 308 23.43 12.95 8.53
N LEU A 309 22.39 13.11 9.30
CA LEU A 309 22.38 13.92 10.51
C LEU A 309 23.16 13.22 11.65
N ILE A 310 22.96 11.89 11.78
CA ILE A 310 23.73 11.05 12.69
C ILE A 310 24.87 10.41 11.93
N SER A 311 26.12 10.78 12.25
CA SER A 311 27.31 10.16 11.69
C SER A 311 27.78 8.98 12.54
N VAL A 312 28.52 8.04 11.92
CA VAL A 312 29.14 6.91 12.65
C VAL A 312 30.60 6.72 12.26
N TYR A 313 31.44 6.49 13.28
CA TYR A 313 32.81 6.09 13.11
C TYR A 313 33.20 5.05 14.15
N LYS A 314 33.65 3.88 13.72
CA LYS A 314 34.05 2.75 14.59
C LYS A 314 33.03 2.39 15.67
N GLY A 315 31.72 2.36 15.32
CA GLY A 315 30.66 2.03 16.26
C GLY A 315 30.20 3.17 17.17
N VAL A 316 30.88 4.33 17.11
CA VAL A 316 30.48 5.55 17.84
C VAL A 316 29.56 6.39 16.95
N PHE A 317 28.36 6.63 17.42
CA PHE A 317 27.38 7.51 16.77
C PHE A 317 27.54 8.94 17.31
N ASN A 318 27.50 9.91 16.41
CA ASN A 318 27.63 11.32 16.75
C ASN A 318 26.47 12.13 16.15
N TRP A 319 25.79 12.89 17.01
CA TRP A 319 24.77 13.86 16.67
C TRP A 319 24.90 15.05 17.59
N ASP A 320 25.02 16.27 17.04
CA ASP A 320 25.11 17.54 17.76
C ASP A 320 26.16 17.55 18.91
N GLY A 321 27.32 16.93 18.64
CA GLY A 321 28.39 16.80 19.63
C GLY A 321 28.24 15.63 20.62
N LEU A 322 27.05 15.01 20.69
CA LEU A 322 26.80 13.80 21.45
C LEU A 322 27.51 12.62 20.79
N LYS A 323 28.38 11.91 21.52
CA LYS A 323 29.16 10.77 21.02
C LYS A 323 28.89 9.55 21.90
N ILE A 324 28.20 8.56 21.36
CA ILE A 324 27.82 7.35 22.09
C ILE A 324 28.15 6.11 21.26
N GLU A 325 28.79 5.14 21.90
CA GLU A 325 29.11 3.85 21.33
C GLU A 325 27.89 2.91 21.40
N GLY A 326 27.56 2.30 20.27
CA GLY A 326 26.46 1.35 20.14
C GLY A 326 25.10 2.01 19.85
N ARG A 327 24.31 1.37 18.95
CA ARG A 327 22.98 1.84 18.53
C ARG A 327 22.03 1.93 19.74
N LYS A 328 21.94 0.86 20.53
CA LYS A 328 21.06 0.80 21.70
C LYS A 328 21.38 1.90 22.69
N ASN A 329 22.62 2.04 23.09
CA ASN A 329 23.04 3.07 24.06
C ASN A 329 22.73 4.48 23.58
N PHE A 330 22.81 4.72 22.26
CA PHE A 330 22.47 6.02 21.68
C PHE A 330 20.95 6.29 21.81
N ILE A 331 20.10 5.31 21.46
CA ILE A 331 18.66 5.40 21.56
C ILE A 331 18.24 5.56 23.03
N ASP A 332 18.75 4.72 23.92
CA ASP A 332 18.48 4.80 25.35
C ASP A 332 18.84 6.19 25.95
N HIS A 333 19.93 6.80 25.46
CA HIS A 333 20.31 8.14 25.89
C HIS A 333 19.33 9.21 25.39
N ILE A 334 18.89 9.12 24.11
CA ILE A 334 17.90 10.04 23.53
C ILE A 334 16.60 9.99 24.33
N VAL A 335 16.11 8.79 24.68
CA VAL A 335 14.92 8.60 25.51
C VAL A 335 15.13 9.19 26.90
N LYS A 336 16.20 8.81 27.59
CA LYS A 336 16.50 9.21 28.97
C LYS A 336 16.62 10.73 29.13
N GLU A 337 17.27 11.39 28.20
CA GLU A 337 17.46 12.85 28.21
C GLU A 337 16.32 13.61 27.54
N ASN A 338 15.24 12.91 27.12
CA ASN A 338 14.05 13.47 26.46
C ASN A 338 14.36 14.27 25.19
N LEU A 339 15.32 13.78 24.40
CA LEU A 339 15.82 14.43 23.18
C LEU A 339 15.11 13.98 21.90
N THR A 340 14.08 13.13 22.00
CA THR A 340 13.33 12.58 20.85
C THR A 340 12.78 13.68 19.95
N ASN A 341 12.12 14.68 20.54
CA ASN A 341 11.57 15.82 19.80
C ASN A 341 12.67 16.61 19.07
N ASP A 342 13.77 16.89 19.76
CA ASP A 342 14.88 17.66 19.19
C ASP A 342 15.52 16.92 18.01
N LEU A 343 15.68 15.60 18.14
CA LEU A 343 16.19 14.76 17.05
C LEU A 343 15.24 14.76 15.85
N ILE A 344 13.94 14.61 16.06
CA ILE A 344 12.94 14.59 15.00
C ILE A 344 12.87 15.94 14.30
N GLU A 345 12.84 17.03 15.02
CA GLU A 345 12.84 18.38 14.42
C GLU A 345 14.13 18.65 13.63
N ALA A 346 15.30 18.22 14.14
CA ALA A 346 16.56 18.31 13.40
C ALA A 346 16.54 17.46 12.12
N ILE A 347 15.90 16.27 12.14
CA ILE A 347 15.69 15.42 10.97
C ILE A 347 14.78 16.12 9.95
N LYS A 348 13.65 16.69 10.39
CA LYS A 348 12.73 17.43 9.52
C LYS A 348 13.41 18.61 8.86
N LEU A 349 14.17 19.40 9.63
CA LEU A 349 14.93 20.53 9.11
C LEU A 349 15.96 20.08 8.08
N LYS A 350 16.77 19.08 8.42
CA LYS A 350 17.80 18.54 7.52
C LYS A 350 17.21 17.96 6.24
N ALA A 351 16.10 17.24 6.35
CA ALA A 351 15.40 16.70 5.19
C ALA A 351 14.82 17.82 4.30
N SER A 352 14.33 18.91 4.89
CA SER A 352 13.87 20.09 4.16
C SER A 352 14.99 20.79 3.41
N GLU A 353 16.18 20.94 4.02
CA GLU A 353 17.36 21.51 3.38
C GLU A 353 17.88 20.67 2.22
N ASP A 354 17.90 19.35 2.40
CA ASP A 354 18.41 18.39 1.41
C ASP A 354 17.26 17.87 0.50
N GLU A 355 16.03 18.39 0.67
CA GLU A 355 14.81 17.98 -0.05
C GLU A 355 14.59 16.46 -0.01
N LEU A 356 14.80 15.86 1.15
CA LEU A 356 14.67 14.42 1.39
C LEU A 356 13.25 14.08 1.90
N ILE A 357 12.82 12.86 1.58
CA ILE A 357 11.56 12.33 2.07
C ILE A 357 11.75 11.62 3.40
N LEU A 358 10.87 11.91 4.32
CA LEU A 358 10.84 11.32 5.65
C LEU A 358 9.79 10.21 5.75
N PRO A 359 10.01 9.20 6.61
CA PRO A 359 8.97 8.25 6.99
C PRO A 359 7.72 8.96 7.53
N PRO A 360 6.51 8.44 7.27
CA PRO A 360 5.26 9.03 7.75
C PRO A 360 5.24 9.24 9.28
N GLU A 361 5.83 8.33 10.02
CA GLU A 361 5.95 8.38 11.48
C GLU A 361 6.71 9.64 11.94
N ILE A 362 7.76 10.01 11.23
CA ILE A 362 8.53 11.23 11.50
C ILE A 362 7.77 12.49 11.07
N VAL A 363 7.13 12.45 9.90
CA VAL A 363 6.37 13.59 9.36
C VAL A 363 5.20 13.95 10.27
N LEU A 364 4.46 12.94 10.74
CA LEU A 364 3.24 13.10 11.53
C LEU A 364 3.52 13.34 13.02
N TYR A 365 4.73 13.07 13.49
CA TYR A 365 5.07 13.22 14.89
C TYR A 365 4.95 14.69 15.34
N GLY A 366 4.17 14.91 16.42
CA GLY A 366 3.91 16.25 16.94
C GLY A 366 2.89 17.09 16.15
N SER A 367 2.24 16.54 15.11
CA SER A 367 1.12 17.19 14.46
C SER A 367 -0.14 17.12 15.34
N GLU A 368 -1.05 18.13 15.26
CA GLU A 368 -2.28 18.19 16.09
C GLU A 368 -3.20 16.95 15.94
N ASP A 369 -2.94 16.09 14.96
CA ASP A 369 -3.68 14.85 14.74
C ASP A 369 -3.27 13.69 15.68
N GLU A 370 -2.12 13.76 16.36
CA GLU A 370 -1.73 12.77 17.39
C GLU A 370 -2.63 12.82 18.64
N GLY A 371 -3.32 13.91 18.90
CA GLY A 371 -4.20 14.09 20.07
C GLY A 371 -5.41 13.14 20.09
N LYS A 372 -5.68 12.40 19.00
CA LYS A 372 -6.78 11.43 18.90
C LYS A 372 -6.34 9.97 19.00
N ALA A 373 -5.08 9.68 18.70
CA ALA A 373 -4.57 8.31 18.67
C ALA A 373 -4.05 7.78 20.03
N VAL A 374 -3.76 8.66 21.01
CA VAL A 374 -3.13 8.28 22.30
C VAL A 374 -4.12 8.25 23.49
N LYS A 375 -5.42 8.51 23.28
CA LYS A 375 -6.44 8.42 24.35
C LYS A 375 -7.28 7.14 24.26
N GLY A 376 -6.62 6.01 24.20
CA GLY A 376 -7.21 4.68 24.35
C GLY A 376 -6.27 3.80 25.14
N LYS A 377 -6.17 4.07 26.45
CA LYS A 377 -5.69 3.09 27.42
C LYS A 377 -6.88 2.43 28.07
#